data_6e0c5ea80ff4ea5a16788c46c6a07052
#
_entry.id   6e0c5ea80ff4ea5a16788c46c6a07052
#
_cell.length_a   1.000
_cell.length_b   1.000
_cell.length_c   1.000
_cell.angle_alpha   90.00
_cell.angle_beta   90.00
_cell.angle_gamma   90.00
#
_symmetry.space_group_name_H-M   'P 1'
#
loop_
_entity.id
_entity.type
_entity.pdbx_description
1 polymer ?
#
loop_
_entity_poly.entity_id
_entity_poly.type
_entity_poly.pdbx_seq_one_letter_code
_entity_poly.pdbx_strand_id
1 'polypeptide(L)'
;MPRTANQRLHSEYMRSRMKTIALVVMGCGGVGRQLIHHILSCRSLHADQGVHLRVVGVCDSECLVVASDVLTRELNDQFLSRVCHLKSNGSSLSTLADSDECLVYSNPESTRKAIDVAALLGKSTGLAFIDCSASAHTIHVLNRVVELGCCCVLANKKPLTSALEDYDKLFSYPRRIRHESTVGAGLPVIASLNRILSSGDPVRQIIGSLSGTLGYVMSEVEDGKPLSEVVKSAKSLGFTEPDPRDDLSGMDVARKALILARLLGRRINLDSIKIESLYPDEMRPDVMSVEEFLSSGVVLLDDGIQERVRKASLKGHVLRYVCMIEGSRCEVGIQELPKNSALGRLRGSDNVLEIYSRCYSEQPLVIQGAGAGNDTTAAGVLADILDIQDVFP
;
A
#
# COMPACT_ATOMS: atom_id res chain seq x y z
N MET A 1 -2.01 26.32 32.81
CA MET A 1 -1.04 27.41 33.03
C MET A 1 -1.03 28.31 31.79
N PRO A 2 -1.05 29.65 31.90
CA PRO A 2 -0.98 30.54 30.75
C PRO A 2 0.40 30.38 30.08
N ARG A 3 0.42 30.27 28.75
CA ARG A 3 1.66 30.20 27.94
C ARG A 3 2.50 31.46 28.17
N THR A 4 3.80 31.32 28.36
CA THR A 4 4.73 32.45 28.52
C THR A 4 4.79 33.30 27.24
N ALA A 5 5.22 34.57 27.34
CA ALA A 5 5.35 35.47 26.19
C ALA A 5 6.24 34.89 25.08
N ASN A 6 7.32 34.18 25.43
CA ASN A 6 8.18 33.48 24.48
C ASN A 6 7.47 32.30 23.75
N GLN A 7 6.59 31.61 24.47
CA GLN A 7 5.79 30.52 23.84
C GLN A 7 4.72 31.08 22.90
N ARG A 8 4.19 32.28 23.18
CA ARG A 8 3.25 32.99 22.29
C ARG A 8 3.96 33.48 21.01
N LEU A 9 5.10 34.13 21.14
CA LEU A 9 5.91 34.60 20.04
C LEU A 9 6.39 33.44 19.14
N HIS A 10 6.80 32.33 19.73
CA HIS A 10 7.17 31.12 18.98
C HIS A 10 5.96 30.53 18.25
N SER A 11 4.79 30.46 18.87
CA SER A 11 3.54 30.01 18.27
C SER A 11 3.07 30.90 17.12
N GLU A 12 3.20 32.24 17.27
CA GLU A 12 2.88 33.18 16.19
C GLU A 12 3.86 33.11 15.02
N TYR A 13 5.15 32.98 15.30
CA TYR A 13 6.19 32.76 14.30
C TYR A 13 5.98 31.47 13.52
N MET A 14 5.62 30.35 14.19
CA MET A 14 5.31 29.08 13.55
C MET A 14 4.02 29.14 12.74
N ARG A 15 2.98 29.86 13.23
CA ARG A 15 1.73 30.07 12.47
C ARG A 15 1.95 30.84 11.17
N SER A 16 2.87 31.81 11.14
CA SER A 16 3.19 32.60 9.94
C SER A 16 3.95 31.79 8.88
N ARG A 17 4.45 30.60 9.22
CA ARG A 17 5.16 29.65 8.34
C ARG A 17 4.45 28.32 8.16
N MET A 18 3.18 28.21 8.60
CA MET A 18 2.43 26.98 8.50
C MET A 18 2.18 26.63 7.04
N LYS A 19 2.75 25.53 6.58
CA LYS A 19 2.46 24.96 5.27
C LYS A 19 1.13 24.24 5.30
N THR A 20 0.25 24.60 4.40
CA THR A 20 -1.06 23.95 4.26
C THR A 20 -1.03 23.00 3.06
N ILE A 21 -1.33 21.73 3.29
CA ILE A 21 -1.43 20.71 2.26
C ILE A 21 -2.90 20.35 2.07
N ALA A 22 -3.48 20.71 0.93
CA ALA A 22 -4.85 20.30 0.59
C ALA A 22 -4.87 18.85 0.14
N LEU A 23 -5.86 18.07 0.61
CA LEU A 23 -5.96 16.63 0.37
C LEU A 23 -7.33 16.24 -0.20
N VAL A 24 -7.33 15.37 -1.21
CA VAL A 24 -8.50 14.58 -1.61
C VAL A 24 -8.19 13.10 -1.34
N VAL A 25 -8.96 12.47 -0.46
CA VAL A 25 -8.81 11.07 -0.11
C VAL A 25 -9.71 10.21 -1.00
N MET A 26 -9.10 9.38 -1.82
CA MET A 26 -9.76 8.45 -2.74
C MET A 26 -9.83 7.06 -2.10
N GLY A 27 -11.04 6.58 -1.83
CA GLY A 27 -11.27 5.32 -1.14
C GLY A 27 -11.37 5.47 0.38
N CYS A 28 -12.58 5.35 0.90
CA CYS A 28 -12.88 5.45 2.32
C CYS A 28 -13.14 4.06 2.96
N GLY A 29 -12.35 3.06 2.55
CA GLY A 29 -12.29 1.72 3.13
C GLY A 29 -11.49 1.68 4.44
N GLY A 30 -10.95 0.51 4.78
CA GLY A 30 -10.16 0.33 6.01
C GLY A 30 -8.99 1.31 6.13
N VAL A 31 -8.14 1.39 5.11
CA VAL A 31 -6.96 2.28 5.09
C VAL A 31 -7.37 3.75 5.07
N GLY A 32 -8.31 4.14 4.19
CA GLY A 32 -8.71 5.56 4.07
C GLY A 32 -9.35 6.10 5.35
N ARG A 33 -10.19 5.31 6.03
CA ARG A 33 -10.74 5.69 7.35
C ARG A 33 -9.66 5.83 8.41
N GLN A 34 -8.72 4.89 8.44
CA GLN A 34 -7.62 4.94 9.40
C GLN A 34 -6.70 6.14 9.14
N LEU A 35 -6.45 6.49 7.87
CA LEU A 35 -5.72 7.70 7.52
C LEU A 35 -6.43 8.96 8.04
N ILE A 36 -7.75 9.07 7.85
CA ILE A 36 -8.52 10.19 8.40
C ILE A 36 -8.37 10.25 9.93
N HIS A 37 -8.49 9.11 10.63
CA HIS A 37 -8.26 9.06 12.08
C HIS A 37 -6.87 9.52 12.48
N HIS A 38 -5.81 9.12 11.75
CA HIS A 38 -4.45 9.59 12.00
C HIS A 38 -4.30 11.10 11.79
N ILE A 39 -4.88 11.64 10.69
CA ILE A 39 -4.88 13.10 10.43
C ILE A 39 -5.52 13.84 11.60
N LEU A 40 -6.69 13.38 12.08
CA LEU A 40 -7.40 14.03 13.18
C LEU A 40 -6.62 13.95 14.50
N SER A 41 -6.10 12.78 14.84
CA SER A 41 -5.39 12.55 16.10
C SER A 41 -4.02 13.26 16.18
N CYS A 42 -3.35 13.46 15.02
CA CYS A 42 -2.03 14.07 14.94
C CYS A 42 -2.06 15.57 14.60
N ARG A 43 -3.23 16.22 14.52
CA ARG A 43 -3.33 17.65 14.12
C ARG A 43 -2.47 18.58 14.96
N SER A 44 -2.46 18.42 16.28
CA SER A 44 -1.63 19.25 17.16
C SER A 44 -0.13 19.03 16.94
N LEU A 45 0.28 17.78 16.76
CA LEU A 45 1.66 17.42 16.47
C LEU A 45 2.12 18.06 15.15
N HIS A 46 1.34 17.94 14.10
CA HIS A 46 1.68 18.52 12.80
C HIS A 46 1.66 20.04 12.82
N ALA A 47 0.72 20.66 13.54
CA ALA A 47 0.70 22.11 13.72
C ALA A 47 1.94 22.62 14.45
N ASP A 48 2.43 21.90 15.46
CA ASP A 48 3.69 22.22 16.16
C ASP A 48 4.92 22.06 15.24
N GLN A 49 4.81 21.23 14.20
CA GLN A 49 5.82 21.07 13.14
C GLN A 49 5.64 22.06 11.98
N GLY A 50 4.64 22.94 12.04
CA GLY A 50 4.36 23.95 11.01
C GLY A 50 3.61 23.40 9.79
N VAL A 51 2.87 22.28 9.93
CA VAL A 51 2.09 21.67 8.84
C VAL A 51 0.61 21.58 9.22
N HIS A 52 -0.27 21.96 8.26
CA HIS A 52 -1.72 21.77 8.35
C HIS A 52 -2.21 20.93 7.19
N LEU A 53 -2.78 19.77 7.51
CA LEU A 53 -3.38 18.86 6.52
C LEU A 53 -4.87 19.20 6.36
N ARG A 54 -5.21 19.86 5.26
CA ARG A 54 -6.55 20.35 4.95
C ARG A 54 -7.29 19.38 4.04
N VAL A 55 -8.18 18.54 4.58
CA VAL A 55 -8.98 17.61 3.80
C VAL A 55 -10.09 18.40 3.10
N VAL A 56 -10.02 18.52 1.79
CA VAL A 56 -11.00 19.23 0.95
C VAL A 56 -11.98 18.30 0.26
N GLY A 57 -11.67 16.99 0.19
CA GLY A 57 -12.55 16.01 -0.43
C GLY A 57 -12.26 14.59 0.06
N VAL A 58 -13.34 13.78 0.05
CA VAL A 58 -13.28 12.34 0.33
C VAL A 58 -14.17 11.62 -0.68
N CYS A 59 -13.72 10.55 -1.32
CA CYS A 59 -14.58 9.77 -2.19
C CYS A 59 -14.59 8.27 -1.82
N ASP A 60 -15.70 7.64 -2.13
CA ASP A 60 -15.84 6.18 -2.16
C ASP A 60 -16.08 5.70 -3.61
N SER A 61 -16.59 4.48 -3.79
CA SER A 61 -16.87 3.92 -5.12
C SER A 61 -18.05 4.57 -5.84
N GLU A 62 -18.90 5.32 -5.14
CA GLU A 62 -20.17 5.84 -5.67
C GLU A 62 -20.17 7.36 -5.84
N CYS A 63 -19.50 8.08 -4.95
CA CYS A 63 -19.55 9.53 -4.95
C CYS A 63 -18.28 10.18 -4.39
N LEU A 64 -18.16 11.47 -4.68
CA LEU A 64 -17.18 12.39 -4.12
C LEU A 64 -17.90 13.44 -3.27
N VAL A 65 -17.44 13.60 -2.06
CA VAL A 65 -17.85 14.66 -1.14
C VAL A 65 -16.73 15.70 -1.08
N VAL A 66 -17.02 16.97 -1.33
CA VAL A 66 -16.05 18.06 -1.26
C VAL A 66 -16.55 19.19 -0.37
N ALA A 67 -15.65 19.95 0.21
CA ALA A 67 -15.98 21.18 0.95
C ALA A 67 -16.74 22.16 0.04
N SER A 68 -17.69 22.91 0.59
CA SER A 68 -18.54 23.85 -0.16
C SER A 68 -17.74 24.91 -0.94
N ASP A 69 -16.56 25.26 -0.44
CA ASP A 69 -15.54 26.07 -1.14
C ASP A 69 -14.16 25.49 -0.87
N VAL A 70 -13.60 24.78 -1.86
CA VAL A 70 -12.30 24.10 -1.74
C VAL A 70 -11.10 25.06 -1.65
N LEU A 71 -11.27 26.35 -1.96
CA LEU A 71 -10.21 27.35 -1.84
C LEU A 71 -10.02 27.78 -0.38
N THR A 72 -11.11 28.00 0.33
CA THR A 72 -11.10 28.63 1.67
C THR A 72 -11.55 27.72 2.78
N ARG A 73 -12.28 26.64 2.50
CA ARG A 73 -12.85 25.72 3.48
C ARG A 73 -12.24 24.33 3.40
N GLU A 74 -12.40 23.59 4.49
CA GLU A 74 -12.08 22.17 4.61
C GLU A 74 -13.28 21.38 5.16
N LEU A 75 -13.29 20.08 5.00
CA LEU A 75 -14.16 19.19 5.74
C LEU A 75 -13.66 19.16 7.19
N ASN A 76 -14.43 19.72 8.11
CA ASN A 76 -14.02 19.86 9.51
C ASN A 76 -13.91 18.51 10.23
N ASP A 77 -13.30 18.49 11.42
CA ASP A 77 -12.99 17.26 12.16
C ASP A 77 -14.25 16.48 12.56
N GLN A 78 -15.35 17.17 12.88
CA GLN A 78 -16.64 16.52 13.21
C GLN A 78 -17.23 15.86 11.97
N PHE A 79 -17.18 16.54 10.82
CA PHE A 79 -17.63 15.99 9.56
C PHE A 79 -16.81 14.76 9.15
N LEU A 80 -15.48 14.84 9.23
CA LEU A 80 -14.59 13.72 8.92
C LEU A 80 -14.81 12.52 9.84
N SER A 81 -15.06 12.74 11.12
CA SER A 81 -15.44 11.69 12.08
C SER A 81 -16.78 11.03 11.70
N ARG A 82 -17.77 11.83 11.24
CA ARG A 82 -19.05 11.33 10.73
C ARG A 82 -18.87 10.48 9.45
N VAL A 83 -18.01 10.92 8.53
CA VAL A 83 -17.63 10.13 7.33
C VAL A 83 -17.08 8.77 7.73
N CYS A 84 -16.12 8.72 8.67
CA CYS A 84 -15.55 7.47 9.15
C CYS A 84 -16.61 6.55 9.78
N HIS A 85 -17.50 7.10 10.59
CA HIS A 85 -18.60 6.35 11.21
C HIS A 85 -19.57 5.79 10.18
N LEU A 86 -20.01 6.58 9.21
CA LEU A 86 -20.89 6.12 8.12
C LEU A 86 -20.26 4.96 7.34
N LYS A 87 -19.00 5.09 6.97
CA LYS A 87 -18.27 4.06 6.20
C LYS A 87 -17.97 2.81 7.03
N SER A 88 -17.85 2.92 8.37
CA SER A 88 -17.71 1.73 9.24
C SER A 88 -18.98 0.89 9.27
N ASN A 89 -20.15 1.51 9.07
CA ASN A 89 -21.43 0.85 9.02
C ASN A 89 -21.83 0.40 7.60
N GLY A 90 -20.90 0.48 6.62
CA GLY A 90 -21.17 0.09 5.24
C GLY A 90 -22.05 1.07 4.43
N SER A 91 -22.37 2.24 4.98
CA SER A 91 -23.22 3.22 4.30
C SER A 91 -22.46 3.97 3.21
N SER A 92 -23.17 4.40 2.15
CA SER A 92 -22.61 5.25 1.10
C SER A 92 -22.43 6.70 1.58
N LEU A 93 -21.43 7.39 1.06
CA LEU A 93 -21.22 8.83 1.29
C LEU A 93 -22.34 9.68 0.67
N SER A 94 -23.14 9.14 -0.25
CA SER A 94 -24.30 9.82 -0.85
C SER A 94 -25.34 10.27 0.19
N THR A 95 -25.39 9.61 1.35
CA THR A 95 -26.26 9.99 2.48
C THR A 95 -25.92 11.34 3.11
N LEU A 96 -24.80 11.95 2.74
CA LEU A 96 -24.37 13.28 3.21
C LEU A 96 -24.88 14.43 2.33
N ALA A 97 -25.67 14.16 1.28
CA ALA A 97 -26.13 15.15 0.31
C ALA A 97 -26.97 16.30 0.91
N ASP A 98 -27.63 16.08 2.03
CA ASP A 98 -28.47 17.07 2.71
C ASP A 98 -27.70 17.97 3.70
N SER A 99 -26.36 17.98 3.65
CA SER A 99 -25.52 18.77 4.55
C SER A 99 -25.09 20.08 3.89
N ASP A 100 -25.29 21.22 4.55
CA ASP A 100 -24.80 22.53 4.09
C ASP A 100 -23.27 22.68 4.19
N GLU A 101 -22.58 21.70 4.79
CA GLU A 101 -21.14 21.72 4.99
C GLU A 101 -20.34 21.27 3.77
N CYS A 102 -20.98 20.52 2.85
CA CYS A 102 -20.31 19.90 1.71
C CYS A 102 -21.19 19.85 0.46
N LEU A 103 -20.56 19.54 -0.66
CA LEU A 103 -21.22 19.21 -1.92
C LEU A 103 -20.95 17.74 -2.24
N VAL A 104 -21.98 17.01 -2.68
CA VAL A 104 -21.87 15.57 -3.00
C VAL A 104 -22.13 15.39 -4.50
N TYR A 105 -21.21 14.68 -5.15
CA TYR A 105 -21.27 14.40 -6.59
C TYR A 105 -21.23 12.88 -6.79
N SER A 106 -22.28 12.33 -7.40
CA SER A 106 -22.34 10.91 -7.77
C SER A 106 -21.63 10.61 -9.08
N ASN A 107 -21.29 9.35 -9.31
CA ASN A 107 -20.72 8.92 -10.59
C ASN A 107 -21.73 9.10 -11.76
N PRO A 108 -21.29 9.54 -12.97
CA PRO A 108 -19.90 9.80 -13.39
C PRO A 108 -19.38 11.22 -13.06
N GLU A 109 -20.17 12.08 -12.48
CA GLU A 109 -19.82 13.48 -12.21
C GLU A 109 -18.69 13.61 -11.17
N SER A 110 -18.59 12.65 -10.23
CA SER A 110 -17.56 12.61 -9.21
C SER A 110 -16.13 12.69 -9.78
N THR A 111 -15.86 11.92 -10.82
CA THR A 111 -14.55 11.93 -11.53
C THR A 111 -14.26 13.28 -12.17
N ARG A 112 -15.24 13.86 -12.85
CA ARG A 112 -15.10 15.19 -13.47
C ARG A 112 -14.82 16.26 -12.41
N LYS A 113 -15.56 16.22 -11.31
CA LYS A 113 -15.39 17.18 -10.22
C LYS A 113 -14.05 17.05 -9.52
N ALA A 114 -13.52 15.84 -9.33
CA ALA A 114 -12.17 15.62 -8.81
C ALA A 114 -11.12 16.31 -9.70
N ILE A 115 -11.26 16.23 -11.03
CA ILE A 115 -10.38 16.91 -12.00
C ILE A 115 -10.55 18.43 -11.93
N ASP A 116 -11.78 18.94 -11.76
CA ASP A 116 -12.03 20.38 -11.60
C ASP A 116 -11.34 20.93 -10.34
N VAL A 117 -11.42 20.20 -9.21
CA VAL A 117 -10.72 20.55 -7.97
C VAL A 117 -9.20 20.54 -8.18
N ALA A 118 -8.69 19.55 -8.92
CA ALA A 118 -7.28 19.48 -9.28
C ALA A 118 -6.84 20.66 -10.14
N ALA A 119 -7.63 21.05 -11.13
CA ALA A 119 -7.34 22.21 -12.00
C ALA A 119 -7.31 23.52 -11.20
N LEU A 120 -8.18 23.64 -10.21
CA LEU A 120 -8.30 24.83 -9.38
C LEU A 120 -7.14 24.97 -8.38
N LEU A 121 -6.78 23.88 -7.68
CA LEU A 121 -5.81 23.91 -6.58
C LEU A 121 -4.39 23.53 -7.03
N GLY A 122 -4.23 22.63 -7.99
CA GLY A 122 -2.96 21.99 -8.31
C GLY A 122 -1.82 22.96 -8.63
N LYS A 123 -2.09 24.05 -9.34
CA LYS A 123 -1.10 25.07 -9.73
C LYS A 123 -1.12 26.32 -8.84
N SER A 124 -2.11 26.45 -7.96
CA SER A 124 -2.26 27.62 -7.08
C SER A 124 -1.64 27.37 -5.71
N THR A 125 -2.36 26.68 -4.83
CA THR A 125 -1.95 26.39 -3.46
C THR A 125 -1.36 24.99 -3.29
N GLY A 126 -1.47 24.15 -4.33
CA GLY A 126 -1.11 22.74 -4.30
C GLY A 126 -2.23 21.84 -3.75
N LEU A 127 -2.24 20.60 -4.25
CA LEU A 127 -3.19 19.56 -3.86
C LEU A 127 -2.52 18.19 -3.94
N ALA A 128 -2.80 17.32 -2.98
CA ALA A 128 -2.44 15.92 -3.05
C ALA A 128 -3.69 15.03 -3.16
N PHE A 129 -3.66 14.10 -4.10
CA PHE A 129 -4.61 12.99 -4.22
C PHE A 129 -4.05 11.77 -3.51
N ILE A 130 -4.80 11.24 -2.55
CA ILE A 130 -4.38 10.12 -1.72
C ILE A 130 -5.20 8.89 -2.11
N ASP A 131 -4.61 7.96 -2.85
CA ASP A 131 -5.31 6.75 -3.32
C ASP A 131 -5.18 5.59 -2.34
N CYS A 132 -6.18 5.45 -1.47
CA CYS A 132 -6.40 4.34 -0.55
C CYS A 132 -7.44 3.33 -1.07
N SER A 133 -7.80 3.40 -2.35
CA SER A 133 -8.76 2.48 -2.96
C SER A 133 -8.11 1.16 -3.38
N ALA A 134 -8.93 0.22 -3.88
CA ALA A 134 -8.47 -1.00 -4.54
C ALA A 134 -8.88 -1.01 -6.03
N SER A 135 -9.25 0.14 -6.59
CA SER A 135 -9.73 0.27 -7.97
C SER A 135 -8.56 0.35 -8.97
N ALA A 136 -8.70 -0.32 -10.11
CA ALA A 136 -7.78 -0.15 -11.24
C ALA A 136 -8.08 1.13 -12.05
N HIS A 137 -9.28 1.67 -11.95
CA HIS A 137 -9.73 2.82 -12.74
C HIS A 137 -9.15 4.15 -12.26
N THR A 138 -8.60 4.22 -11.05
CA THR A 138 -8.02 5.46 -10.50
C THR A 138 -6.84 5.96 -11.32
N ILE A 139 -6.15 5.10 -12.08
CA ILE A 139 -4.98 5.49 -12.90
C ILE A 139 -5.30 6.64 -13.86
N HIS A 140 -6.49 6.66 -14.47
CA HIS A 140 -6.87 7.72 -15.42
C HIS A 140 -7.02 9.07 -14.72
N VAL A 141 -7.59 9.08 -13.51
CA VAL A 141 -7.72 10.29 -12.70
C VAL A 141 -6.33 10.74 -12.23
N LEU A 142 -5.51 9.82 -11.70
CA LEU A 142 -4.17 10.11 -11.20
C LEU A 142 -3.27 10.69 -12.30
N ASN A 143 -3.25 10.13 -13.51
CA ASN A 143 -2.51 10.66 -14.63
C ASN A 143 -2.93 12.10 -14.93
N ARG A 144 -4.24 12.38 -14.94
CA ARG A 144 -4.74 13.71 -15.23
C ARG A 144 -4.40 14.73 -14.15
N VAL A 145 -4.53 14.36 -12.87
CA VAL A 145 -4.26 15.29 -11.77
C VAL A 145 -2.77 15.62 -11.62
N VAL A 146 -1.88 14.68 -11.95
CA VAL A 146 -0.41 14.92 -11.97
C VAL A 146 -0.06 15.94 -13.07
N GLU A 147 -0.66 15.84 -14.26
CA GLU A 147 -0.50 16.84 -15.34
C GLU A 147 -0.97 18.24 -14.90
N LEU A 148 -2.00 18.30 -14.06
CA LEU A 148 -2.51 19.56 -13.49
C LEU A 148 -1.67 20.13 -12.33
N GLY A 149 -0.59 19.45 -11.97
CA GLY A 149 0.37 19.92 -10.96
C GLY A 149 0.15 19.36 -9.56
N CYS A 150 -0.80 18.44 -9.38
CA CYS A 150 -1.05 17.80 -8.10
C CYS A 150 0.04 16.78 -7.74
N CYS A 151 0.16 16.49 -6.44
CA CYS A 151 0.89 15.33 -5.95
C CYS A 151 -0.05 14.13 -5.81
N CYS A 152 0.51 12.92 -5.85
CA CYS A 152 -0.22 11.67 -5.59
C CYS A 152 0.50 10.85 -4.53
N VAL A 153 -0.25 10.36 -3.55
CA VAL A 153 0.22 9.42 -2.54
C VAL A 153 -0.61 8.14 -2.65
N LEU A 154 0.04 7.00 -2.78
CA LEU A 154 -0.61 5.76 -3.18
C LEU A 154 -0.40 4.65 -2.15
N ALA A 155 -1.49 4.09 -1.65
CA ALA A 155 -1.53 2.76 -1.04
C ALA A 155 -2.04 1.71 -2.05
N ASN A 156 -2.77 2.17 -3.09
CA ASN A 156 -3.28 1.32 -4.16
C ASN A 156 -2.17 0.86 -5.11
N LYS A 157 -1.95 -0.45 -5.19
CA LYS A 157 -0.93 -1.06 -6.06
C LYS A 157 -1.31 -1.05 -7.54
N LYS A 158 -2.61 -1.05 -7.86
CA LYS A 158 -3.08 -1.24 -9.24
C LYS A 158 -2.60 -0.17 -10.21
N PRO A 159 -2.59 1.15 -9.88
CA PRO A 159 -2.00 2.16 -10.75
C PRO A 159 -0.52 1.91 -11.06
N LEU A 160 0.25 1.45 -10.06
CA LEU A 160 1.67 1.18 -10.22
C LEU A 160 1.98 -0.11 -11.00
N THR A 161 0.99 -0.96 -11.19
CA THR A 161 1.08 -2.22 -11.93
C THR A 161 0.24 -2.22 -13.20
N SER A 162 -0.22 -1.04 -13.65
CA SER A 162 -0.90 -0.82 -14.93
C SER A 162 0.04 -1.01 -16.12
N ALA A 163 -0.47 -0.86 -17.34
CA ALA A 163 0.36 -0.83 -18.54
C ALA A 163 1.48 0.22 -18.42
N LEU A 164 2.65 -0.05 -19.05
CA LEU A 164 3.81 0.83 -18.94
C LEU A 164 3.52 2.27 -19.36
N GLU A 165 2.67 2.47 -20.38
CA GLU A 165 2.30 3.81 -20.83
C GLU A 165 1.60 4.64 -19.75
N ASP A 166 0.69 4.02 -19.00
CA ASP A 166 -0.02 4.68 -17.91
C ASP A 166 0.87 4.92 -16.70
N TYR A 167 1.74 3.95 -16.41
CA TYR A 167 2.77 4.10 -15.39
C TYR A 167 3.73 5.25 -15.71
N ASP A 168 4.21 5.35 -16.96
CA ASP A 168 5.11 6.43 -17.38
C ASP A 168 4.45 7.81 -17.29
N LYS A 169 3.16 7.92 -17.65
CA LYS A 169 2.40 9.16 -17.46
C LYS A 169 2.33 9.55 -16.00
N LEU A 170 2.01 8.60 -15.10
CA LEU A 170 1.96 8.83 -13.66
C LEU A 170 3.31 9.32 -13.13
N PHE A 171 4.40 8.70 -13.57
CA PHE A 171 5.76 9.03 -13.14
C PHE A 171 6.45 10.13 -13.99
N SER A 172 5.71 10.86 -14.84
CA SER A 172 6.26 12.02 -15.56
C SER A 172 6.85 13.08 -14.63
N TYR A 173 6.35 13.15 -13.39
CA TYR A 173 6.84 14.05 -12.34
C TYR A 173 7.13 13.25 -11.05
N PRO A 174 8.24 12.48 -10.99
CA PRO A 174 8.47 11.50 -9.91
C PRO A 174 8.55 12.13 -8.51
N ARG A 175 8.95 13.40 -8.39
CA ARG A 175 8.96 14.11 -7.11
C ARG A 175 7.58 14.34 -6.51
N ARG A 176 6.52 14.26 -7.30
CA ARG A 176 5.12 14.43 -6.89
C ARG A 176 4.45 13.13 -6.50
N ILE A 177 5.12 11.99 -6.69
CA ILE A 177 4.55 10.67 -6.42
C ILE A 177 5.22 10.08 -5.18
N ARG A 178 4.41 9.58 -4.26
CA ARG A 178 4.82 8.76 -3.12
C ARG A 178 3.98 7.50 -3.08
N HIS A 179 4.59 6.40 -2.69
CA HIS A 179 3.91 5.11 -2.72
C HIS A 179 4.50 4.07 -1.74
N GLU A 180 5.03 4.53 -0.60
CA GLU A 180 5.65 3.65 0.41
C GLU A 180 4.72 2.50 0.79
N SER A 181 3.46 2.81 1.05
CA SER A 181 2.47 1.84 1.53
C SER A 181 2.00 0.83 0.48
N THR A 182 2.54 0.84 -0.72
CA THR A 182 2.23 -0.18 -1.75
C THR A 182 3.04 -1.47 -1.58
N VAL A 183 4.16 -1.43 -0.84
CA VAL A 183 5.01 -2.59 -0.54
C VAL A 183 5.38 -2.58 0.94
N GLY A 184 4.87 -3.55 1.70
CA GLY A 184 5.24 -3.69 3.12
C GLY A 184 4.47 -2.78 4.08
N ALA A 185 3.27 -2.31 3.72
CA ALA A 185 2.44 -1.41 4.52
C ALA A 185 3.19 -0.14 4.95
N GLY A 186 3.52 0.03 6.23
CA GLY A 186 4.29 1.18 6.74
C GLY A 186 5.80 0.96 6.83
N LEU A 187 6.31 -0.18 6.35
CA LEU A 187 7.76 -0.43 6.34
C LEU A 187 8.45 0.49 5.33
N PRO A 188 9.62 1.06 5.65
CA PRO A 188 10.33 2.01 4.79
C PRO A 188 11.08 1.29 3.64
N VAL A 189 10.35 0.55 2.80
CA VAL A 189 10.92 -0.25 1.70
C VAL A 189 11.31 0.64 0.53
N ILE A 190 10.35 1.45 0.05
CA ILE A 190 10.54 2.33 -1.11
C ILE A 190 11.52 3.46 -0.76
N ALA A 191 11.41 4.06 0.42
CA ALA A 191 12.30 5.10 0.90
C ALA A 191 13.76 4.60 1.00
N SER A 192 13.97 3.41 1.58
CA SER A 192 15.31 2.82 1.69
C SER A 192 15.89 2.49 0.33
N LEU A 193 15.09 1.92 -0.58
CA LEU A 193 15.52 1.59 -1.93
C LEU A 193 15.88 2.85 -2.74
N ASN A 194 15.04 3.89 -2.67
CA ASN A 194 15.31 5.19 -3.28
C ASN A 194 16.62 5.81 -2.75
N ARG A 195 16.88 5.69 -1.45
CA ARG A 195 18.13 6.21 -0.84
C ARG A 195 19.36 5.50 -1.40
N ILE A 196 19.32 4.16 -1.54
CA ILE A 196 20.41 3.37 -2.14
C ILE A 196 20.63 3.80 -3.60
N LEU A 197 19.55 3.84 -4.39
CA LEU A 197 19.61 4.21 -5.81
C LEU A 197 20.12 5.65 -6.02
N SER A 198 19.64 6.60 -5.21
CA SER A 198 20.06 8.01 -5.30
C SER A 198 21.53 8.23 -4.93
N SER A 199 22.12 7.36 -4.12
CA SER A 199 23.55 7.40 -3.82
C SER A 199 24.44 6.82 -4.93
N GLY A 200 23.85 6.29 -6.01
CA GLY A 200 24.58 5.64 -7.10
C GLY A 200 25.08 4.24 -6.72
N ASP A 201 24.49 3.60 -5.70
CA ASP A 201 24.82 2.23 -5.32
C ASP A 201 23.93 1.25 -6.10
N PRO A 202 24.49 0.47 -7.07
CA PRO A 202 23.68 -0.41 -7.90
C PRO A 202 23.15 -1.59 -7.09
N VAL A 203 21.83 -1.75 -7.09
CA VAL A 203 21.14 -2.91 -6.51
C VAL A 203 21.31 -4.10 -7.44
N ARG A 204 21.82 -5.21 -6.90
CA ARG A 204 22.05 -6.46 -7.63
C ARG A 204 20.89 -7.43 -7.50
N GLN A 205 20.36 -7.54 -6.28
CA GLN A 205 19.30 -8.49 -5.96
C GLN A 205 18.40 -7.93 -4.87
N ILE A 206 17.11 -8.25 -4.98
CA ILE A 206 16.11 -8.10 -3.91
C ILE A 206 15.45 -9.47 -3.70
N ILE A 207 15.36 -9.91 -2.45
CA ILE A 207 14.60 -11.09 -2.05
C ILE A 207 13.66 -10.67 -0.94
N GLY A 208 12.35 -10.99 -1.06
CA GLY A 208 11.38 -10.57 -0.06
C GLY A 208 10.23 -11.53 0.15
N SER A 209 9.95 -11.84 1.41
CA SER A 209 8.68 -12.44 1.84
C SER A 209 7.72 -11.28 2.16
N LEU A 210 6.79 -11.03 1.26
CA LEU A 210 5.96 -9.82 1.23
C LEU A 210 4.45 -10.10 1.37
N SER A 211 4.08 -11.28 1.85
CA SER A 211 2.70 -11.67 2.15
C SER A 211 2.58 -12.21 3.57
N GLY A 212 1.76 -11.59 4.40
CA GLY A 212 1.49 -12.08 5.75
C GLY A 212 0.83 -13.46 5.74
N THR A 213 -0.14 -13.68 4.84
CA THR A 213 -0.83 -14.97 4.67
C THR A 213 0.15 -16.08 4.28
N LEU A 214 0.95 -15.86 3.24
CA LEU A 214 1.90 -16.85 2.75
C LEU A 214 3.07 -17.05 3.74
N GLY A 215 3.47 -16.01 4.47
CA GLY A 215 4.43 -16.11 5.57
C GLY A 215 3.94 -17.02 6.67
N TYR A 216 2.70 -16.84 7.12
CA TYR A 216 2.04 -17.71 8.09
C TYR A 216 1.95 -19.15 7.57
N VAL A 217 1.45 -19.34 6.36
CA VAL A 217 1.30 -20.68 5.75
C VAL A 217 2.64 -21.42 5.72
N MET A 218 3.69 -20.79 5.23
CA MET A 218 5.00 -21.43 5.12
C MET A 218 5.64 -21.71 6.49
N SER A 219 5.36 -20.89 7.51
CA SER A 219 5.83 -21.12 8.88
C SER A 219 5.20 -22.35 9.52
N GLU A 220 3.87 -22.50 9.38
CA GLU A 220 3.12 -23.61 9.94
C GLU A 220 3.43 -24.95 9.23
N VAL A 221 3.64 -24.87 7.90
CA VAL A 221 4.04 -26.04 7.08
C VAL A 221 5.48 -26.49 7.44
N GLU A 222 6.40 -25.56 7.74
CA GLU A 222 7.75 -25.89 8.26
C GLU A 222 7.67 -26.68 9.57
N ASP A 223 6.68 -26.37 10.42
CA ASP A 223 6.46 -27.06 11.70
C ASP A 223 5.76 -28.44 11.53
N GLY A 224 5.58 -28.89 10.28
CA GLY A 224 5.09 -30.23 9.94
C GLY A 224 3.58 -30.35 9.82
N LYS A 225 2.83 -29.24 9.84
CA LYS A 225 1.37 -29.27 9.63
C LYS A 225 1.05 -29.46 8.13
N PRO A 226 0.00 -30.23 7.78
CA PRO A 226 -0.49 -30.33 6.42
C PRO A 226 -0.92 -28.97 5.87
N LEU A 227 -0.60 -28.65 4.61
CA LEU A 227 -0.98 -27.41 3.95
C LEU A 227 -2.50 -27.16 4.04
N SER A 228 -3.29 -28.24 3.87
CA SER A 228 -4.76 -28.17 3.93
C SER A 228 -5.29 -27.71 5.28
N GLU A 229 -4.70 -28.16 6.37
CA GLU A 229 -5.07 -27.72 7.73
C GLU A 229 -4.64 -26.26 7.97
N VAL A 230 -3.45 -25.90 7.51
CA VAL A 230 -2.92 -24.53 7.66
C VAL A 230 -3.78 -23.53 6.90
N VAL A 231 -4.18 -23.82 5.65
CA VAL A 231 -5.03 -22.93 4.84
C VAL A 231 -6.40 -22.76 5.48
N LYS A 232 -7.02 -23.85 6.00
CA LYS A 232 -8.30 -23.77 6.72
C LYS A 232 -8.18 -22.93 7.99
N SER A 233 -7.10 -23.12 8.73
CA SER A 233 -6.80 -22.33 9.94
C SER A 233 -6.58 -20.86 9.61
N ALA A 234 -5.80 -20.55 8.58
CA ALA A 234 -5.56 -19.17 8.13
C ALA A 234 -6.88 -18.47 7.77
N LYS A 235 -7.79 -19.16 7.07
CA LYS A 235 -9.12 -18.64 6.73
C LYS A 235 -9.94 -18.39 7.99
N SER A 236 -9.98 -19.31 8.92
CA SER A 236 -10.76 -19.18 10.17
C SER A 236 -10.25 -18.04 11.05
N LEU A 237 -8.95 -17.75 11.01
CA LEU A 237 -8.30 -16.64 11.73
C LEU A 237 -8.41 -15.30 11.01
N GLY A 238 -8.99 -15.27 9.80
CA GLY A 238 -9.10 -14.05 9.01
C GLY A 238 -7.78 -13.57 8.39
N PHE A 239 -6.81 -14.45 8.20
CA PHE A 239 -5.54 -14.15 7.56
C PHE A 239 -5.59 -14.23 6.03
N THR A 240 -6.67 -14.83 5.47
CA THR A 240 -6.87 -14.92 4.02
C THR A 240 -7.99 -14.02 3.56
N GLU A 241 -8.00 -13.73 2.26
CA GLU A 241 -9.19 -13.24 1.56
C GLU A 241 -10.35 -14.26 1.67
N PRO A 242 -11.61 -13.87 1.35
CA PRO A 242 -12.76 -14.78 1.38
C PRO A 242 -12.52 -16.09 0.59
N ASP A 243 -11.85 -16.00 -0.55
CA ASP A 243 -11.27 -17.15 -1.26
C ASP A 243 -9.75 -17.20 -0.99
N PRO A 244 -9.25 -18.19 -0.25
CA PRO A 244 -7.82 -18.29 0.03
C PRO A 244 -6.94 -18.40 -1.21
N ARG A 245 -7.48 -18.80 -2.36
CA ARG A 245 -6.75 -18.88 -3.64
C ARG A 245 -6.27 -17.52 -4.12
N ASP A 246 -6.93 -16.43 -3.74
CA ASP A 246 -6.48 -15.07 -4.04
C ASP A 246 -5.09 -14.80 -3.44
N ASP A 247 -4.86 -15.27 -2.20
CA ASP A 247 -3.55 -15.21 -1.55
C ASP A 247 -2.57 -16.24 -2.11
N LEU A 248 -3.03 -17.51 -2.24
CA LEU A 248 -2.21 -18.64 -2.65
C LEU A 248 -1.76 -18.56 -4.12
N SER A 249 -2.42 -17.74 -4.94
CA SER A 249 -2.01 -17.45 -6.31
C SER A 249 -0.66 -16.73 -6.41
N GLY A 250 -0.25 -16.01 -5.34
CA GLY A 250 0.94 -15.18 -5.34
C GLY A 250 0.82 -13.87 -6.11
N MET A 251 -0.35 -13.54 -6.62
CA MET A 251 -0.58 -12.35 -7.47
C MET A 251 -0.29 -11.04 -6.72
N ASP A 252 -0.64 -10.93 -5.44
CA ASP A 252 -0.33 -9.73 -4.64
C ASP A 252 1.19 -9.56 -4.46
N VAL A 253 1.91 -10.65 -4.24
CA VAL A 253 3.38 -10.64 -4.16
C VAL A 253 3.99 -10.27 -5.52
N ALA A 254 3.42 -10.77 -6.62
CA ALA A 254 3.87 -10.41 -7.97
C ALA A 254 3.67 -8.92 -8.28
N ARG A 255 2.56 -8.31 -7.84
CA ARG A 255 2.36 -6.86 -7.95
C ARG A 255 3.40 -6.07 -7.15
N LYS A 256 3.72 -6.51 -5.94
CA LYS A 256 4.78 -5.89 -5.12
C LYS A 256 6.15 -6.05 -5.80
N ALA A 257 6.45 -7.23 -6.35
CA ALA A 257 7.68 -7.47 -7.11
C ALA A 257 7.77 -6.56 -8.34
N LEU A 258 6.66 -6.35 -9.08
CA LEU A 258 6.62 -5.44 -10.22
C LEU A 258 6.92 -4.01 -9.83
N ILE A 259 6.34 -3.52 -8.71
CA ILE A 259 6.59 -2.17 -8.19
C ILE A 259 8.09 -2.00 -7.89
N LEU A 260 8.69 -2.95 -7.18
CA LEU A 260 10.13 -2.93 -6.88
C LEU A 260 10.98 -3.00 -8.15
N ALA A 261 10.64 -3.86 -9.11
CA ALA A 261 11.35 -3.99 -10.38
C ALA A 261 11.30 -2.69 -11.20
N ARG A 262 10.14 -2.03 -11.26
CA ARG A 262 9.96 -0.74 -11.94
C ARG A 262 10.75 0.37 -11.25
N LEU A 263 10.82 0.36 -9.92
CA LEU A 263 11.64 1.30 -9.16
C LEU A 263 13.14 1.13 -9.46
N LEU A 264 13.58 -0.11 -9.73
CA LEU A 264 14.94 -0.40 -10.23
C LEU A 264 15.15 -0.01 -11.71
N GLY A 265 14.19 0.65 -12.34
CA GLY A 265 14.25 1.08 -13.73
C GLY A 265 13.90 0.00 -14.77
N ARG A 266 13.36 -1.14 -14.33
CA ARG A 266 12.97 -2.21 -15.26
C ARG A 266 11.65 -1.89 -15.94
N ARG A 267 11.65 -1.95 -17.24
CA ARG A 267 10.46 -1.70 -18.07
C ARG A 267 9.76 -3.02 -18.41
N ILE A 268 9.11 -3.60 -17.42
CA ILE A 268 8.38 -4.87 -17.52
C ILE A 268 6.91 -4.69 -17.12
N ASN A 269 6.07 -5.60 -17.58
CA ASN A 269 4.67 -5.75 -17.19
C ASN A 269 4.48 -6.98 -16.29
N LEU A 270 3.28 -7.14 -15.74
CA LEU A 270 2.96 -8.21 -14.81
C LEU A 270 3.08 -9.60 -15.44
N ASP A 271 2.78 -9.74 -16.72
CA ASP A 271 2.93 -10.96 -17.53
C ASP A 271 4.38 -11.42 -17.72
N SER A 272 5.33 -10.51 -17.52
CA SER A 272 6.77 -10.83 -17.58
C SER A 272 7.30 -11.44 -16.27
N ILE A 273 6.48 -11.51 -15.23
CA ILE A 273 6.86 -12.08 -13.93
C ILE A 273 6.47 -13.55 -13.91
N LYS A 274 7.44 -14.42 -13.63
CA LYS A 274 7.17 -15.84 -13.41
C LYS A 274 6.58 -16.03 -12.03
N ILE A 275 5.34 -16.53 -11.98
CA ILE A 275 4.62 -16.75 -10.72
C ILE A 275 4.41 -18.26 -10.54
N GLU A 276 4.87 -18.82 -9.42
CA GLU A 276 4.54 -20.16 -8.96
C GLU A 276 3.38 -20.05 -7.98
N SER A 277 2.17 -20.40 -8.42
CA SER A 277 1.02 -20.52 -7.53
C SER A 277 1.19 -21.73 -6.58
N LEU A 278 0.62 -21.66 -5.36
CA LEU A 278 0.60 -22.79 -4.43
C LEU A 278 -0.45 -23.86 -4.79
N TYR A 279 -1.25 -23.62 -5.82
CA TYR A 279 -2.23 -24.59 -6.35
C TYR A 279 -2.15 -24.64 -7.87
N PRO A 280 -2.43 -25.79 -8.50
CA PRO A 280 -2.39 -25.96 -9.95
C PRO A 280 -3.63 -25.37 -10.64
N ASP A 281 -3.57 -25.24 -11.96
CA ASP A 281 -4.62 -24.60 -12.78
C ASP A 281 -5.99 -25.28 -12.67
N GLU A 282 -6.02 -26.59 -12.42
CA GLU A 282 -7.24 -27.40 -12.25
C GLU A 282 -8.05 -26.99 -10.99
N MET A 283 -7.43 -26.25 -10.06
CA MET A 283 -8.06 -25.77 -8.82
C MET A 283 -8.40 -24.28 -8.85
N ARG A 284 -8.33 -23.65 -10.02
CA ARG A 284 -8.65 -22.21 -10.16
C ARG A 284 -10.10 -21.90 -9.81
N PRO A 285 -10.41 -20.63 -9.42
CA PRO A 285 -11.77 -20.21 -9.07
C PRO A 285 -12.83 -20.43 -10.16
N ASP A 286 -12.44 -20.42 -11.44
CA ASP A 286 -13.30 -20.67 -12.59
C ASP A 286 -13.54 -22.16 -12.87
N VAL A 287 -12.76 -23.06 -12.22
CA VAL A 287 -12.84 -24.52 -12.40
C VAL A 287 -13.45 -25.21 -11.17
N MET A 288 -13.14 -24.76 -9.97
CA MET A 288 -13.49 -25.42 -8.71
C MET A 288 -14.09 -24.40 -7.73
N SER A 289 -15.17 -24.75 -7.02
CA SER A 289 -15.75 -23.89 -5.98
C SER A 289 -14.80 -23.74 -4.78
N VAL A 290 -15.00 -22.69 -3.95
CA VAL A 290 -14.20 -22.48 -2.73
C VAL A 290 -14.40 -23.63 -1.74
N GLU A 291 -15.63 -24.11 -1.61
CA GLU A 291 -15.99 -25.22 -0.74
C GLU A 291 -15.31 -26.53 -1.15
N GLU A 292 -15.30 -26.81 -2.43
CA GLU A 292 -14.64 -28.00 -2.99
C GLU A 292 -13.11 -27.90 -2.86
N PHE A 293 -12.54 -26.73 -3.13
CA PHE A 293 -11.12 -26.46 -2.92
C PHE A 293 -10.71 -26.72 -1.46
N LEU A 294 -11.46 -26.20 -0.50
CA LEU A 294 -11.14 -26.34 0.92
C LEU A 294 -11.42 -27.76 1.45
N SER A 295 -12.43 -28.47 0.93
CA SER A 295 -12.78 -29.82 1.41
C SER A 295 -11.85 -30.91 0.85
N SER A 296 -11.55 -30.87 -0.44
CA SER A 296 -10.83 -31.93 -1.15
C SER A 296 -9.62 -31.43 -1.96
N GLY A 297 -9.72 -30.29 -2.63
CA GLY A 297 -8.67 -29.81 -3.53
C GLY A 297 -7.34 -29.58 -2.82
N VAL A 298 -7.33 -28.74 -1.77
CA VAL A 298 -6.10 -28.39 -1.05
C VAL A 298 -5.43 -29.59 -0.36
N VAL A 299 -6.19 -30.63 -0.03
CA VAL A 299 -5.66 -31.88 0.57
C VAL A 299 -4.72 -32.62 -0.39
N LEU A 300 -4.99 -32.55 -1.70
CA LEU A 300 -4.14 -33.17 -2.72
C LEU A 300 -2.74 -32.54 -2.82
N LEU A 301 -2.54 -31.37 -2.23
CA LEU A 301 -1.27 -30.65 -2.26
C LEU A 301 -0.39 -31.00 -1.04
N ASP A 302 -0.92 -31.64 -0.01
CA ASP A 302 -0.23 -31.92 1.24
C ASP A 302 1.06 -32.73 1.05
N ASP A 303 0.99 -33.87 0.37
CA ASP A 303 2.14 -34.75 0.15
C ASP A 303 3.28 -34.07 -0.61
N GLY A 304 2.91 -33.29 -1.66
CA GLY A 304 3.89 -32.57 -2.47
C GLY A 304 4.65 -31.51 -1.68
N ILE A 305 3.95 -30.75 -0.86
CA ILE A 305 4.55 -29.71 -0.01
C ILE A 305 5.36 -30.34 1.12
N GLN A 306 4.86 -31.37 1.79
CA GLN A 306 5.56 -32.09 2.84
C GLN A 306 6.90 -32.67 2.33
N GLU A 307 6.91 -33.26 1.14
CA GLU A 307 8.14 -33.78 0.54
C GLU A 307 9.15 -32.67 0.23
N ARG A 308 8.69 -31.49 -0.23
CA ARG A 308 9.57 -30.31 -0.43
C ARG A 308 10.15 -29.84 0.89
N VAL A 309 9.35 -29.75 1.97
CA VAL A 309 9.81 -29.37 3.31
C VAL A 309 10.87 -30.35 3.81
N ARG A 310 10.63 -31.67 3.69
CA ARG A 310 11.58 -32.70 4.08
C ARG A 310 12.92 -32.56 3.35
N LYS A 311 12.89 -32.38 2.03
CA LYS A 311 14.11 -32.19 1.22
C LYS A 311 14.88 -30.95 1.59
N ALA A 312 14.20 -29.83 1.83
CA ALA A 312 14.83 -28.58 2.28
C ALA A 312 15.49 -28.76 3.67
N SER A 313 14.77 -29.36 4.62
CA SER A 313 15.26 -29.62 5.98
C SER A 313 16.54 -30.45 6.03
N LEU A 314 16.67 -31.47 5.15
CA LEU A 314 17.89 -32.29 5.03
C LEU A 314 19.14 -31.48 4.66
N LYS A 315 18.94 -30.34 3.99
CA LYS A 315 20.02 -29.40 3.59
C LYS A 315 20.23 -28.27 4.60
N GLY A 316 19.51 -28.26 5.73
CA GLY A 316 19.52 -27.14 6.67
C GLY A 316 18.78 -25.90 6.15
N HIS A 317 17.89 -26.07 5.16
CA HIS A 317 17.07 -25.05 4.57
C HIS A 317 15.61 -25.13 5.02
N VAL A 318 14.87 -24.05 4.75
CA VAL A 318 13.43 -23.94 4.94
C VAL A 318 12.78 -23.42 3.67
N LEU A 319 11.49 -23.67 3.51
CA LEU A 319 10.72 -23.11 2.40
C LEU A 319 10.15 -21.75 2.79
N ARG A 320 10.30 -20.77 1.89
CA ARG A 320 9.63 -19.46 2.01
C ARG A 320 9.01 -19.09 0.67
N TYR A 321 7.86 -18.43 0.71
CA TYR A 321 7.26 -17.85 -0.47
C TYR A 321 7.78 -16.41 -0.64
N VAL A 322 8.55 -16.18 -1.67
CA VAL A 322 9.27 -14.92 -1.85
C VAL A 322 9.12 -14.36 -3.27
N CYS A 323 9.31 -13.05 -3.41
CA CYS A 323 9.72 -12.47 -4.67
C CYS A 323 11.24 -12.45 -4.75
N MET A 324 11.79 -12.70 -5.93
CA MET A 324 13.21 -12.57 -6.24
C MET A 324 13.39 -11.71 -7.48
N ILE A 325 14.20 -10.66 -7.36
CA ILE A 325 14.50 -9.73 -8.43
C ILE A 325 16.04 -9.67 -8.58
N GLU A 326 16.58 -10.25 -9.64
CA GLU A 326 18.01 -10.33 -9.90
C GLU A 326 18.30 -10.25 -11.39
N GLY A 327 19.26 -9.41 -11.83
CA GLY A 327 19.55 -9.25 -13.26
C GLY A 327 18.30 -8.98 -14.08
N SER A 328 17.94 -9.84 -15.03
CA SER A 328 16.69 -9.79 -15.81
C SER A 328 15.57 -10.61 -15.20
N ARG A 329 15.84 -11.42 -14.16
CA ARG A 329 14.85 -12.32 -13.54
C ARG A 329 13.97 -11.53 -12.57
N CYS A 330 12.67 -11.78 -12.65
CA CYS A 330 11.67 -11.36 -11.67
C CYS A 330 10.73 -12.54 -11.46
N GLU A 331 10.83 -13.18 -10.32
CA GLU A 331 10.11 -14.42 -10.02
C GLU A 331 9.43 -14.33 -8.66
N VAL A 332 8.32 -15.03 -8.53
CA VAL A 332 7.55 -15.15 -7.30
C VAL A 332 7.20 -16.61 -7.09
N GLY A 333 7.50 -17.15 -5.93
CA GLY A 333 7.23 -18.57 -5.64
C GLY A 333 7.97 -19.09 -4.40
N ILE A 334 7.90 -20.39 -4.21
CA ILE A 334 8.59 -21.08 -3.12
C ILE A 334 10.08 -21.18 -3.43
N GLN A 335 10.89 -20.73 -2.46
CA GLN A 335 12.35 -20.88 -2.48
C GLN A 335 12.87 -21.64 -1.26
N GLU A 336 13.93 -22.45 -1.47
CA GLU A 336 14.69 -23.08 -0.38
C GLU A 336 15.75 -22.08 0.10
N LEU A 337 15.63 -21.64 1.36
CA LEU A 337 16.53 -20.63 1.94
C LEU A 337 17.25 -21.18 3.19
N PRO A 338 18.49 -20.77 3.46
CA PRO A 338 19.20 -21.19 4.67
C PRO A 338 18.41 -20.82 5.91
N LYS A 339 18.21 -21.79 6.84
CA LYS A 339 17.43 -21.59 8.06
C LYS A 339 17.96 -20.46 8.96
N ASN A 340 19.25 -20.16 8.88
CA ASN A 340 19.91 -19.11 9.65
C ASN A 340 19.92 -17.73 8.99
N SER A 341 19.41 -17.57 7.74
CA SER A 341 19.23 -16.26 7.08
C SER A 341 18.10 -15.46 7.73
N ALA A 342 18.00 -14.16 7.45
CA ALA A 342 16.90 -13.34 7.95
C ALA A 342 15.55 -13.86 7.45
N LEU A 343 15.42 -14.17 6.16
CA LEU A 343 14.23 -14.78 5.56
C LEU A 343 13.98 -16.20 6.13
N GLY A 344 15.04 -16.99 6.35
CA GLY A 344 14.90 -18.35 6.90
C GLY A 344 14.37 -18.38 8.34
N ARG A 345 14.73 -17.37 9.13
CA ARG A 345 14.24 -17.22 10.53
C ARG A 345 12.87 -16.59 10.64
N LEU A 346 12.30 -16.10 9.52
CA LEU A 346 10.98 -15.47 9.52
C LEU A 346 9.92 -16.43 10.06
N ARG A 347 9.08 -15.92 10.97
CA ARG A 347 7.93 -16.63 11.52
C ARG A 347 6.67 -15.76 11.46
N GLY A 348 5.54 -16.42 11.35
CA GLY A 348 4.23 -15.74 11.35
C GLY A 348 3.99 -14.88 10.11
N SER A 349 3.37 -13.71 10.31
CA SER A 349 2.86 -12.85 9.24
C SER A 349 3.73 -11.64 8.93
N ASP A 350 4.91 -11.51 9.54
CA ASP A 350 5.83 -10.41 9.26
C ASP A 350 6.33 -10.44 7.80
N ASN A 351 6.66 -9.28 7.28
CA ASN A 351 7.39 -9.17 6.01
C ASN A 351 8.88 -9.03 6.29
N VAL A 352 9.69 -9.63 5.45
CA VAL A 352 11.16 -9.42 5.41
C VAL A 352 11.58 -9.15 3.98
N LEU A 353 12.39 -8.12 3.79
CA LEU A 353 13.03 -7.80 2.52
C LEU A 353 14.54 -7.70 2.73
N GLU A 354 15.31 -8.39 1.90
CA GLU A 354 16.77 -8.30 1.80
C GLU A 354 17.13 -7.58 0.51
N ILE A 355 17.93 -6.52 0.61
CA ILE A 355 18.42 -5.73 -0.53
C ILE A 355 19.94 -5.91 -0.62
N TYR A 356 20.41 -6.50 -1.71
CA TYR A 356 21.81 -6.67 -2.03
C TYR A 356 22.24 -5.62 -3.04
N SER A 357 23.24 -4.83 -2.70
CA SER A 357 23.84 -3.82 -3.57
C SER A 357 25.35 -3.99 -3.65
N ARG A 358 26.05 -3.06 -4.27
CA ARG A 358 27.51 -3.03 -4.22
C ARG A 358 28.03 -2.83 -2.79
N CYS A 359 27.39 -1.95 -2.01
CA CYS A 359 27.79 -1.66 -0.62
C CYS A 359 27.28 -2.70 0.38
N TYR A 360 26.16 -3.33 0.08
CA TYR A 360 25.52 -4.38 0.89
C TYR A 360 25.61 -5.73 0.19
N SER A 361 26.87 -6.20 -0.08
CA SER A 361 27.10 -7.38 -0.93
C SER A 361 27.05 -8.70 -0.15
N GLU A 362 27.74 -8.81 0.97
CA GLU A 362 27.78 -10.00 1.82
C GLU A 362 26.72 -9.95 2.91
N GLN A 363 26.48 -8.77 3.46
CA GLN A 363 25.44 -8.50 4.45
C GLN A 363 24.42 -7.56 3.82
N PRO A 364 23.24 -8.07 3.42
CA PRO A 364 22.22 -7.26 2.79
C PRO A 364 21.63 -6.24 3.76
N LEU A 365 21.09 -5.15 3.25
CA LEU A 365 20.17 -4.33 4.03
C LEU A 365 18.89 -5.12 4.25
N VAL A 366 18.55 -5.38 5.51
CA VAL A 366 17.34 -6.13 5.89
C VAL A 366 16.31 -5.18 6.47
N ILE A 367 15.08 -5.25 5.94
CA ILE A 367 13.91 -4.54 6.45
C ILE A 367 12.90 -5.59 6.91
N GLN A 368 12.50 -5.56 8.17
CA GLN A 368 11.58 -6.53 8.75
C GLN A 368 10.53 -5.84 9.63
N GLY A 369 9.31 -6.35 9.60
CA GLY A 369 8.21 -5.93 10.48
C GLY A 369 6.83 -6.26 9.92
N ALA A 370 5.80 -5.68 10.54
CA ALA A 370 4.42 -5.87 10.12
C ALA A 370 4.20 -5.30 8.71
N GLY A 371 3.97 -6.17 7.74
CA GLY A 371 3.79 -5.83 6.32
C GLY A 371 2.35 -5.74 5.87
N ALA A 372 1.38 -5.70 6.79
CA ALA A 372 -0.05 -5.57 6.51
C ALA A 372 -0.76 -4.88 7.68
N GLY A 373 -1.98 -4.42 7.44
CA GLY A 373 -2.83 -3.77 8.43
C GLY A 373 -3.24 -2.35 8.04
N ASN A 374 -4.47 -1.97 8.35
CA ASN A 374 -5.00 -0.64 8.00
C ASN A 374 -4.24 0.48 8.71
N ASP A 375 -3.88 0.25 9.97
CA ASP A 375 -3.19 1.22 10.83
C ASP A 375 -1.76 1.51 10.31
N THR A 376 -0.97 0.46 10.11
CA THR A 376 0.40 0.56 9.59
C THR A 376 0.44 1.12 8.17
N THR A 377 -0.49 0.71 7.29
CA THR A 377 -0.61 1.25 5.93
C THR A 377 -0.96 2.75 5.97
N ALA A 378 -1.93 3.14 6.80
CA ALA A 378 -2.34 4.54 6.95
C ALA A 378 -1.21 5.42 7.52
N ALA A 379 -0.42 4.89 8.45
CA ALA A 379 0.76 5.58 8.98
C ALA A 379 1.81 5.83 7.88
N GLY A 380 2.09 4.85 7.02
CA GLY A 380 2.98 5.02 5.88
C GLY A 380 2.46 6.04 4.86
N VAL A 381 1.14 6.02 4.56
CA VAL A 381 0.50 7.04 3.71
C VAL A 381 0.63 8.44 4.33
N LEU A 382 0.42 8.57 5.64
CA LEU A 382 0.56 9.87 6.31
C LEU A 382 2.00 10.38 6.27
N ALA A 383 2.99 9.51 6.46
CA ALA A 383 4.40 9.86 6.31
C ALA A 383 4.70 10.35 4.88
N ASP A 384 4.22 9.64 3.86
CA ASP A 384 4.35 10.05 2.47
C ASP A 384 3.69 11.42 2.17
N ILE A 385 2.55 11.74 2.81
CA ILE A 385 1.91 13.06 2.69
C ILE A 385 2.80 14.14 3.30
N LEU A 386 3.44 13.88 4.41
CA LEU A 386 4.35 14.83 5.05
C LEU A 386 5.64 15.00 4.24
N ASP A 387 6.14 13.94 3.59
CA ASP A 387 7.34 13.98 2.76
C ASP A 387 7.21 14.84 1.49
N ILE A 388 5.97 15.10 1.04
CA ILE A 388 5.74 15.99 -0.12
C ILE A 388 5.56 17.46 0.26
N GLN A 389 5.65 17.83 1.55
CA GLN A 389 5.42 19.21 2.01
C GLN A 389 6.30 20.24 1.29
N ASP A 390 7.51 19.88 0.87
CA ASP A 390 8.44 20.78 0.18
C ASP A 390 8.16 20.93 -1.32
N VAL A 391 7.23 20.14 -1.86
CA VAL A 391 6.76 20.27 -3.24
C VAL A 391 5.67 21.35 -3.37
N PHE A 392 5.04 21.71 -2.24
CA PHE A 392 3.99 22.74 -2.20
C PHE A 392 4.61 24.13 -2.01
N PRO A 393 3.93 25.19 -2.53
CA PRO A 393 4.36 26.56 -2.41
C PRO A 393 4.55 27.02 -0.96
#